data_666689aa886a2103d6115912a73177e8
#
_entry.id   666689aa886a2103d6115912a73177e8
#
_cell.length_a   1.000
_cell.length_b   1.000
_cell.length_c   1.000
_cell.angle_alpha   90.00
_cell.angle_beta   90.00
_cell.angle_gamma   90.00
#
_symmetry.space_group_name_H-M   'P 1'
#
loop_
_entity.id
_entity.type
_entity.pdbx_description
1 polymer ?
#
loop_
_entity_poly.entity_id
_entity_poly.type
_entity_poly.pdbx_seq_one_letter_code
_entity_poly.pdbx_strand_id
1 'polypeptide(L)'
;MLSVGSERTPGFKLFLAIIVGLVLTIPLFSVWLLVYDRKTQSEEATASITEGWGGTQAINGPLLVIPYRATATETVVENGQSVTRSRDVVRELTLAPEIVELNTEVRPQVRKRSIYEAVVYDAHVAGKARFAFPPDLVRTGVDSSQMDMSRAELRFGLSDPRGLGANPRVNVDGTPLRLQPGGGSNGGRGFFAWIDASPLTGKPIAVDFAYDFRGNESLSLAPQAGDTRWTVRSSWASPSFGGAFLPGSRDVGERGFDATYRIGNLALGRSLVSTGDAGASAASSPPDKAAGASDLDPNTQTAEISLIQPVDPYSQVNRATKYGFLFIGFTFLALLMFDVIGGIRVSAVEYLLMGAALVLFFVLLLAFAEVIGFTPAYIVASAAIAGLNTAYSAAVLASWRRAGFIGGLLAGLYAILYILLSLEAYSLLIGSLLLFAALAGVMYATRRIDWGARRETAEA
;
A
#
# COMPACT_ATOMS: atom_id res chain seq x y z
N MET A 1 53.47 -36.99 2.68
CA MET A 1 54.33 -35.94 3.24
C MET A 1 54.15 -34.68 2.36
N LEU A 2 53.22 -33.81 2.70
CA LEU A 2 53.12 -32.44 2.19
C LEU A 2 52.65 -31.57 3.35
N SER A 3 53.60 -31.24 4.21
CA SER A 3 53.44 -30.23 5.26
C SER A 3 54.33 -29.05 4.91
N VAL A 4 53.74 -28.07 4.29
CA VAL A 4 54.27 -26.71 4.35
C VAL A 4 53.15 -25.81 4.81
N GLY A 5 52.96 -25.76 6.12
CA GLY A 5 52.09 -24.77 6.74
C GLY A 5 52.78 -23.44 6.79
N SER A 6 52.78 -22.68 5.69
CA SER A 6 53.09 -21.25 5.75
C SER A 6 51.99 -20.58 6.55
N GLU A 7 52.32 -20.07 7.75
CA GLU A 7 51.38 -19.25 8.53
C GLU A 7 50.98 -18.03 7.68
N ARG A 8 49.71 -17.98 7.33
CA ARG A 8 49.13 -16.89 6.51
C ARG A 8 49.24 -15.59 7.31
N THR A 9 49.68 -14.52 6.66
CA THR A 9 49.73 -13.18 7.26
C THR A 9 48.36 -12.71 7.67
N PRO A 10 48.18 -11.87 8.70
CA PRO A 10 46.89 -11.32 9.11
C PRO A 10 46.13 -10.65 7.95
N GLY A 11 46.86 -9.95 7.06
CA GLY A 11 46.26 -9.32 5.86
C GLY A 11 45.69 -10.35 4.89
N PHE A 12 46.33 -11.51 4.68
CA PHE A 12 45.80 -12.57 3.83
C PHE A 12 44.53 -13.21 4.41
N LYS A 13 44.46 -13.37 5.74
CA LYS A 13 43.27 -13.89 6.44
C LYS A 13 42.07 -12.94 6.26
N LEU A 14 42.31 -11.63 6.41
CA LEU A 14 41.32 -10.61 6.18
C LEU A 14 40.83 -10.62 4.70
N PHE A 15 41.76 -10.68 3.75
CA PHE A 15 41.45 -10.77 2.32
C PHE A 15 40.58 -11.98 2.01
N LEU A 16 40.88 -13.14 2.58
CA LEU A 16 40.12 -14.35 2.43
C LEU A 16 38.69 -14.21 2.98
N ALA A 17 38.55 -13.65 4.19
CA ALA A 17 37.24 -13.40 4.80
C ALA A 17 36.39 -12.46 3.96
N ILE A 18 37.01 -11.41 3.38
CA ILE A 18 36.31 -10.48 2.47
C ILE A 18 35.85 -11.18 1.20
N ILE A 19 36.73 -11.99 0.56
CA ILE A 19 36.35 -12.73 -0.65
C ILE A 19 35.19 -13.68 -0.38
N VAL A 20 35.24 -14.46 0.69
CA VAL A 20 34.14 -15.38 1.05
C VAL A 20 32.87 -14.62 1.36
N GLY A 21 32.97 -13.48 2.07
CA GLY A 21 31.85 -12.59 2.32
C GLY A 21 31.21 -12.08 1.02
N LEU A 22 32.04 -11.69 0.06
CA LEU A 22 31.59 -11.22 -1.26
C LEU A 22 30.93 -12.33 -2.06
N VAL A 23 31.46 -13.55 -2.03
CA VAL A 23 30.84 -14.72 -2.66
C VAL A 23 29.44 -15.00 -2.07
N LEU A 24 29.28 -14.83 -0.76
CA LEU A 24 28.00 -15.04 -0.07
C LEU A 24 26.97 -13.94 -0.37
N THR A 25 27.35 -12.82 -0.96
CA THR A 25 26.36 -11.84 -1.45
C THR A 25 25.52 -12.41 -2.59
N ILE A 26 26.04 -13.36 -3.36
CA ILE A 26 25.30 -14.01 -4.46
C ILE A 26 24.08 -14.79 -3.93
N PRO A 27 24.23 -15.78 -3.02
CA PRO A 27 23.08 -16.48 -2.48
C PRO A 27 22.17 -15.54 -1.63
N LEU A 28 22.71 -14.54 -0.96
CA LEU A 28 21.89 -13.54 -0.26
C LEU A 28 21.03 -12.74 -1.22
N PHE A 29 21.55 -12.35 -2.38
CA PHE A 29 20.79 -11.70 -3.44
C PHE A 29 19.72 -12.64 -4.03
N SER A 30 20.04 -13.94 -4.19
CA SER A 30 19.06 -14.95 -4.63
C SER A 30 17.91 -15.10 -3.64
N VAL A 31 18.17 -15.01 -2.34
CA VAL A 31 17.11 -14.98 -1.31
C VAL A 31 16.24 -13.72 -1.45
N TRP A 32 16.84 -12.57 -1.71
CA TRP A 32 16.08 -11.34 -1.95
C TRP A 32 15.15 -11.46 -3.16
N LEU A 33 15.63 -12.06 -4.26
CA LEU A 33 14.80 -12.37 -5.44
C LEU A 33 13.66 -13.34 -5.10
N LEU A 34 13.95 -14.37 -4.29
CA LEU A 34 12.93 -15.31 -3.84
C LEU A 34 11.82 -14.63 -3.02
N VAL A 35 12.20 -13.73 -2.11
CA VAL A 35 11.22 -12.95 -1.32
C VAL A 35 10.36 -12.08 -2.23
N TYR A 36 10.98 -11.45 -3.24
CA TYR A 36 10.27 -10.63 -4.22
C TYR A 36 9.28 -11.46 -5.04
N ASP A 37 9.71 -12.61 -5.55
CA ASP A 37 8.86 -13.53 -6.31
C ASP A 37 7.66 -14.02 -5.46
N ARG A 38 7.90 -14.42 -4.21
CA ARG A 38 6.83 -14.83 -3.29
C ARG A 38 5.84 -13.71 -2.99
N LYS A 39 6.33 -12.47 -2.85
CA LYS A 39 5.46 -11.31 -2.68
C LYS A 39 4.58 -11.09 -3.90
N THR A 40 5.13 -11.15 -5.11
CA THR A 40 4.37 -11.02 -6.36
C THR A 40 3.32 -12.13 -6.50
N GLN A 41 3.67 -13.37 -6.19
CA GLN A 41 2.70 -14.49 -6.16
C GLN A 41 1.58 -14.27 -5.15
N SER A 42 1.88 -13.66 -3.99
CA SER A 42 0.88 -13.31 -2.99
C SER A 42 -0.07 -12.23 -3.51
N GLU A 43 0.45 -11.20 -4.16
CA GLU A 43 -0.34 -10.12 -4.78
C GLU A 43 -1.26 -10.65 -5.89
N GLU A 44 -0.75 -11.54 -6.77
CA GLU A 44 -1.53 -12.21 -7.81
C GLU A 44 -2.63 -13.11 -7.21
N ALA A 45 -2.31 -13.87 -6.16
CA ALA A 45 -3.28 -14.70 -5.48
C ALA A 45 -4.38 -13.86 -4.82
N THR A 46 -4.01 -12.75 -4.16
CA THR A 46 -4.94 -11.79 -3.56
C THR A 46 -5.85 -11.19 -4.64
N ALA A 47 -5.30 -10.75 -5.76
CA ALA A 47 -6.08 -10.25 -6.90
C ALA A 47 -7.08 -11.31 -7.41
N SER A 48 -6.66 -12.58 -7.53
CA SER A 48 -7.53 -13.69 -7.93
C SER A 48 -8.65 -14.00 -6.91
N ILE A 49 -8.39 -13.83 -5.60
CA ILE A 49 -9.42 -14.00 -4.55
C ILE A 49 -10.46 -12.88 -4.64
N THR A 50 -10.03 -11.68 -4.97
CA THR A 50 -10.87 -10.46 -4.98
C THR A 50 -11.56 -10.22 -6.32
N GLU A 51 -11.10 -10.83 -7.42
CA GLU A 51 -11.62 -10.62 -8.78
C GLU A 51 -13.14 -10.82 -8.90
N GLY A 52 -13.68 -11.83 -8.21
CA GLY A 52 -15.12 -12.12 -8.19
C GLY A 52 -15.90 -11.38 -7.10
N TRP A 53 -15.22 -10.58 -6.25
CA TRP A 53 -15.85 -9.91 -5.10
C TRP A 53 -16.14 -8.44 -5.35
N GLY A 54 -15.36 -7.78 -6.17
CA GLY A 54 -15.31 -6.34 -6.43
C GLY A 54 -13.94 -5.78 -6.08
N GLY A 55 -13.48 -4.78 -6.84
CA GLY A 55 -12.21 -4.10 -6.60
C GLY A 55 -12.24 -3.17 -5.38
N THR A 56 -11.18 -2.39 -5.21
CA THR A 56 -11.20 -1.23 -4.32
C THR A 56 -12.32 -0.29 -4.73
N GLN A 57 -13.14 0.15 -3.77
CA GLN A 57 -14.33 0.93 -4.09
C GLN A 57 -14.11 2.42 -3.80
N ALA A 58 -14.45 3.22 -4.82
CA ALA A 58 -14.62 4.64 -4.66
C ALA A 58 -16.08 5.00 -4.96
N ILE A 59 -16.73 5.61 -3.99
CA ILE A 59 -18.11 6.09 -4.11
C ILE A 59 -18.13 7.60 -4.33
N ASN A 60 -19.04 8.07 -5.14
CA ASN A 60 -19.32 9.49 -5.28
C ASN A 60 -20.80 9.75 -5.58
N GLY A 61 -21.21 11.01 -5.48
CA GLY A 61 -22.59 11.43 -5.68
C GLY A 61 -23.43 11.35 -4.40
N PRO A 62 -24.77 11.50 -4.54
CA PRO A 62 -25.50 11.67 -5.80
C PRO A 62 -25.20 13.00 -6.51
N LEU A 63 -25.28 12.99 -7.84
CA LEU A 63 -25.25 14.18 -8.69
C LEU A 63 -26.51 14.26 -9.52
N LEU A 64 -27.02 15.45 -9.71
CA LEU A 64 -28.16 15.68 -10.60
C LEU A 64 -27.68 16.26 -11.93
N VAL A 65 -27.95 15.57 -13.02
CA VAL A 65 -27.54 15.97 -14.35
C VAL A 65 -28.80 16.35 -15.15
N ILE A 66 -28.83 17.58 -15.64
CA ILE A 66 -29.98 18.17 -16.36
C ILE A 66 -29.50 18.49 -17.77
N PRO A 67 -30.09 17.87 -18.82
CA PRO A 67 -29.81 18.27 -20.18
C PRO A 67 -30.35 19.70 -20.47
N TYR A 68 -29.58 20.49 -21.21
CA TYR A 68 -30.03 21.82 -21.64
C TYR A 68 -29.62 22.11 -23.08
N ARG A 69 -30.37 22.96 -23.73
CA ARG A 69 -30.07 23.41 -25.11
C ARG A 69 -29.06 24.54 -25.07
N ALA A 70 -28.01 24.40 -25.84
CA ALA A 70 -26.96 25.41 -25.99
C ALA A 70 -26.66 25.61 -27.47
N THR A 71 -26.20 26.79 -27.83
CA THR A 71 -25.73 27.08 -29.19
C THR A 71 -24.22 26.93 -29.24
N ALA A 72 -23.70 25.96 -29.97
CA ALA A 72 -22.29 25.83 -30.26
C ALA A 72 -21.94 26.58 -31.53
N THR A 73 -20.88 27.36 -31.49
CA THR A 73 -20.35 28.08 -32.62
C THR A 73 -19.12 27.36 -33.13
N GLU A 74 -19.19 26.85 -34.37
CA GLU A 74 -18.06 26.18 -35.02
C GLU A 74 -17.56 27.03 -36.19
N THR A 75 -16.26 27.26 -36.23
CA THR A 75 -15.62 27.96 -37.36
C THR A 75 -15.07 26.91 -38.32
N VAL A 76 -15.67 26.78 -39.49
CA VAL A 76 -15.24 25.86 -40.56
C VAL A 76 -14.61 26.66 -41.69
N VAL A 77 -13.48 26.17 -42.21
CA VAL A 77 -12.86 26.78 -43.39
C VAL A 77 -13.46 26.15 -44.63
N GLU A 78 -14.33 26.90 -45.32
CA GLU A 78 -14.91 26.53 -46.63
C GLU A 78 -14.29 27.44 -47.73
N ASN A 79 -13.71 26.83 -48.75
CA ASN A 79 -13.10 27.54 -49.89
C ASN A 79 -12.05 28.61 -49.49
N GLY A 80 -11.30 28.39 -48.43
CA GLY A 80 -10.29 29.31 -47.92
C GLY A 80 -10.82 30.49 -47.11
N GLN A 81 -12.12 30.55 -46.86
CA GLN A 81 -12.76 31.54 -45.98
C GLN A 81 -13.27 30.90 -44.67
N SER A 82 -13.04 31.56 -43.56
CA SER A 82 -13.57 31.16 -42.27
C SER A 82 -15.05 31.49 -42.18
N VAL A 83 -15.90 30.47 -42.20
CA VAL A 83 -17.35 30.62 -42.02
C VAL A 83 -17.73 30.15 -40.63
N THR A 84 -18.37 31.02 -39.86
CA THR A 84 -18.88 30.70 -38.53
C THR A 84 -20.30 30.16 -38.64
N ARG A 85 -20.52 28.92 -38.25
CA ARG A 85 -21.84 28.29 -38.19
C ARG A 85 -22.27 28.09 -36.76
N SER A 86 -23.48 28.47 -36.44
CA SER A 86 -24.14 28.19 -35.16
C SER A 86 -24.97 26.93 -35.28
N ARG A 87 -24.81 26.01 -34.34
CA ARG A 87 -25.54 24.75 -34.26
C ARG A 87 -26.14 24.58 -32.87
N ASP A 88 -27.38 24.18 -32.79
CA ASP A 88 -27.99 23.78 -31.51
C ASP A 88 -27.43 22.44 -31.08
N VAL A 89 -26.95 22.38 -29.87
CA VAL A 89 -26.38 21.20 -29.20
C VAL A 89 -27.06 20.99 -27.85
N VAL A 90 -27.13 19.73 -27.44
CA VAL A 90 -27.57 19.41 -26.09
C VAL A 90 -26.31 19.26 -25.23
N ARG A 91 -26.24 19.99 -24.12
CA ARG A 91 -25.20 19.92 -23.10
C ARG A 91 -25.77 19.43 -21.78
N GLU A 92 -24.91 19.04 -20.88
CA GLU A 92 -25.29 18.61 -19.54
C GLU A 92 -24.89 19.68 -18.52
N LEU A 93 -25.85 20.07 -17.68
CA LEU A 93 -25.61 20.81 -16.45
C LEU A 93 -25.57 19.81 -15.31
N THR A 94 -24.45 19.72 -14.61
CA THR A 94 -24.29 18.90 -13.41
C THR A 94 -24.46 19.77 -12.20
N LEU A 95 -25.45 19.43 -11.37
CA LEU A 95 -25.73 20.07 -10.10
C LEU A 95 -25.32 19.11 -8.96
N ALA A 96 -24.37 19.55 -8.15
CA ALA A 96 -24.03 18.88 -6.90
C ALA A 96 -25.04 19.27 -5.80
N PRO A 97 -25.32 18.38 -4.83
CA PRO A 97 -26.20 18.71 -3.72
C PRO A 97 -25.56 19.78 -2.81
N GLU A 98 -26.40 20.59 -2.17
CA GLU A 98 -25.96 21.54 -1.15
C GLU A 98 -25.37 20.80 0.06
N ILE A 99 -26.06 19.74 0.48
CA ILE A 99 -25.69 18.95 1.68
C ILE A 99 -25.83 17.46 1.32
N VAL A 100 -24.84 16.67 1.74
CA VAL A 100 -24.91 15.22 1.73
C VAL A 100 -24.50 14.67 3.09
N GLU A 101 -25.34 13.81 3.64
CA GLU A 101 -25.03 13.01 4.83
C GLU A 101 -24.97 11.53 4.42
N LEU A 102 -23.82 10.90 4.67
CA LEU A 102 -23.55 9.50 4.36
C LEU A 102 -23.21 8.75 5.63
N ASN A 103 -23.86 7.62 5.85
CA ASN A 103 -23.52 6.66 6.88
C ASN A 103 -23.14 5.35 6.20
N THR A 104 -21.91 4.90 6.44
CA THR A 104 -21.37 3.68 5.85
C THR A 104 -21.00 2.69 6.95
N GLU A 105 -21.56 1.50 6.90
CA GLU A 105 -21.17 0.37 7.73
C GLU A 105 -20.35 -0.59 6.89
N VAL A 106 -19.08 -0.80 7.27
CA VAL A 106 -18.15 -1.70 6.57
C VAL A 106 -17.95 -2.94 7.40
N ARG A 107 -18.24 -4.10 6.83
CA ARG A 107 -18.12 -5.43 7.46
C ARG A 107 -16.99 -6.21 6.77
N PRO A 108 -15.77 -6.11 7.28
CA PRO A 108 -14.62 -6.78 6.70
C PRO A 108 -14.62 -8.28 7.00
N GLN A 109 -14.09 -9.04 6.06
CA GLN A 109 -13.88 -10.48 6.15
C GLN A 109 -12.51 -10.82 5.57
N VAL A 110 -11.76 -11.71 6.23
CA VAL A 110 -10.53 -12.26 5.68
C VAL A 110 -10.89 -13.52 4.88
N ARG A 111 -10.59 -13.51 3.59
CA ARG A 111 -10.72 -14.66 2.70
C ARG A 111 -9.38 -15.32 2.50
N LYS A 112 -9.36 -16.65 2.57
CA LYS A 112 -8.14 -17.45 2.42
C LYS A 112 -8.22 -18.33 1.20
N ARG A 113 -7.10 -18.41 0.45
CA ARG A 113 -6.89 -19.38 -0.61
C ARG A 113 -5.49 -19.97 -0.44
N SER A 114 -5.39 -21.23 0.00
CA SER A 114 -4.14 -21.85 0.43
C SER A 114 -3.50 -21.05 1.59
N ILE A 115 -2.29 -20.57 1.43
CA ILE A 115 -1.54 -19.75 2.41
C ILE A 115 -1.81 -18.24 2.28
N TYR A 116 -2.50 -17.81 1.21
CA TYR A 116 -2.74 -16.39 0.91
C TYR A 116 -4.05 -15.90 1.49
N GLU A 117 -4.04 -14.70 2.02
CA GLU A 117 -5.17 -14.02 2.63
C GLU A 117 -5.47 -12.71 1.89
N ALA A 118 -6.75 -12.40 1.72
CA ALA A 118 -7.23 -11.13 1.19
C ALA A 118 -8.30 -10.56 2.10
N VAL A 119 -8.24 -9.25 2.35
CA VAL A 119 -9.29 -8.53 3.06
C VAL A 119 -10.34 -8.09 2.04
N VAL A 120 -11.54 -8.61 2.20
CA VAL A 120 -12.72 -8.19 1.44
C VAL A 120 -13.76 -7.64 2.42
N TYR A 121 -14.72 -6.87 1.93
CA TYR A 121 -15.77 -6.35 2.78
C TYR A 121 -17.12 -6.29 2.06
N ASP A 122 -18.18 -6.37 2.84
CA ASP A 122 -19.52 -5.94 2.49
C ASP A 122 -19.73 -4.55 3.13
N ALA A 123 -20.20 -3.59 2.35
CA ALA A 123 -20.50 -2.25 2.83
C ALA A 123 -21.98 -1.91 2.61
N HIS A 124 -22.60 -1.31 3.61
CA HIS A 124 -23.92 -0.73 3.54
C HIS A 124 -23.81 0.78 3.61
N VAL A 125 -24.28 1.48 2.60
CA VAL A 125 -24.38 2.94 2.56
C VAL A 125 -25.82 3.37 2.66
N ALA A 126 -26.12 4.25 3.60
CA ALA A 126 -27.38 4.97 3.69
C ALA A 126 -27.08 6.47 3.74
N GLY A 127 -27.81 7.25 2.98
CA GLY A 127 -27.54 8.69 2.91
C GLY A 127 -28.75 9.52 2.55
N LYS A 128 -28.59 10.83 2.79
CA LYS A 128 -29.54 11.87 2.44
C LYS A 128 -28.82 12.97 1.69
N ALA A 129 -29.46 13.48 0.65
CA ALA A 129 -28.95 14.62 -0.12
C ALA A 129 -30.03 15.66 -0.32
N ARG A 130 -29.66 16.92 -0.35
CA ARG A 130 -30.54 18.04 -0.66
C ARG A 130 -30.00 18.79 -1.85
N PHE A 131 -30.82 18.92 -2.89
CA PHE A 131 -30.52 19.66 -4.11
C PHE A 131 -31.30 20.97 -4.13
N ALA A 132 -30.63 22.07 -4.45
CA ALA A 132 -31.26 23.36 -4.75
C ALA A 132 -30.39 24.09 -5.77
N PHE A 133 -31.00 24.91 -6.61
CA PHE A 133 -30.23 25.79 -7.48
C PHE A 133 -29.54 26.88 -6.65
N PRO A 134 -28.23 27.09 -6.85
CA PRO A 134 -27.56 28.21 -6.19
C PRO A 134 -28.08 29.55 -6.73
N PRO A 135 -28.11 30.60 -5.88
CA PRO A 135 -28.64 31.92 -6.28
C PRO A 135 -27.92 32.55 -7.48
N ASP A 136 -26.69 32.15 -7.71
CA ASP A 136 -25.83 32.64 -8.78
C ASP A 136 -25.82 31.74 -10.03
N LEU A 137 -26.79 30.85 -10.17
CA LEU A 137 -26.95 29.96 -11.36
C LEU A 137 -26.87 30.74 -12.66
N VAL A 138 -27.50 31.92 -12.73
CA VAL A 138 -27.51 32.80 -13.91
C VAL A 138 -26.08 33.16 -14.37
N ARG A 139 -25.12 33.21 -13.48
CA ARG A 139 -23.71 33.50 -13.81
C ARG A 139 -23.03 32.37 -14.59
N THR A 140 -23.59 31.16 -14.58
CA THR A 140 -23.09 30.04 -15.38
C THR A 140 -23.45 30.18 -16.88
N GLY A 141 -24.27 31.15 -17.24
CA GLY A 141 -24.70 31.38 -18.62
C GLY A 141 -25.80 30.43 -19.08
N VAL A 142 -26.40 29.64 -18.19
CA VAL A 142 -27.49 28.71 -18.48
C VAL A 142 -28.78 29.27 -17.90
N ASP A 143 -29.79 29.45 -18.78
CA ASP A 143 -31.14 29.85 -18.39
C ASP A 143 -31.98 28.59 -18.06
N SER A 144 -32.73 28.64 -16.96
CA SER A 144 -33.64 27.57 -16.56
C SER A 144 -34.68 27.21 -17.65
N SER A 145 -35.05 28.16 -18.52
CA SER A 145 -35.96 27.93 -19.66
C SER A 145 -35.36 27.01 -20.75
N GLN A 146 -34.02 26.88 -20.79
CA GLN A 146 -33.31 26.03 -21.75
C GLN A 146 -33.11 24.61 -21.23
N MET A 147 -33.39 24.36 -19.94
CA MET A 147 -33.22 23.08 -19.28
C MET A 147 -34.41 22.14 -19.52
N ASP A 148 -34.10 20.87 -19.84
CA ASP A 148 -35.11 19.81 -19.91
C ASP A 148 -35.19 19.11 -18.53
N MET A 149 -35.95 19.74 -17.63
CA MET A 149 -36.13 19.27 -16.26
C MET A 149 -36.78 17.88 -16.17
N SER A 150 -37.59 17.53 -17.15
CA SER A 150 -38.32 16.25 -17.21
C SER A 150 -37.40 15.06 -17.53
N ARG A 151 -36.19 15.34 -18.05
CA ARG A 151 -35.22 14.34 -18.46
C ARG A 151 -33.95 14.40 -17.60
N ALA A 152 -34.04 14.91 -16.39
CA ALA A 152 -32.94 14.94 -15.47
C ALA A 152 -32.57 13.53 -15.00
N GLU A 153 -31.30 13.31 -14.73
CA GLU A 153 -30.73 12.06 -14.21
C GLU A 153 -30.11 12.27 -12.85
N LEU A 154 -30.49 11.43 -11.89
CA LEU A 154 -29.84 11.35 -10.60
C LEU A 154 -28.80 10.24 -10.68
N ARG A 155 -27.51 10.60 -10.68
CA ARG A 155 -26.38 9.70 -10.94
C ARG A 155 -25.62 9.38 -9.66
N PHE A 156 -25.33 8.09 -9.44
CA PHE A 156 -24.50 7.56 -8.34
C PHE A 156 -23.27 6.88 -8.93
N GLY A 157 -22.07 7.22 -8.43
CA GLY A 157 -20.83 6.63 -8.89
C GLY A 157 -20.34 5.52 -7.96
N LEU A 158 -19.88 4.45 -8.58
CA LEU A 158 -19.22 3.32 -7.93
C LEU A 158 -18.09 2.84 -8.83
N SER A 159 -16.85 2.72 -8.31
CA SER A 159 -15.69 2.41 -9.16
C SER A 159 -15.78 1.03 -9.81
N ASP A 160 -16.30 0.03 -9.09
CA ASP A 160 -16.60 -1.29 -9.63
C ASP A 160 -18.06 -1.67 -9.42
N PRO A 161 -18.93 -1.46 -10.42
CA PRO A 161 -20.35 -1.81 -10.34
C PRO A 161 -20.64 -3.30 -10.15
N ARG A 162 -19.67 -4.20 -10.42
CA ARG A 162 -19.82 -5.65 -10.17
C ARG A 162 -20.04 -5.96 -8.69
N GLY A 163 -19.52 -5.08 -7.82
CA GLY A 163 -19.72 -5.18 -6.37
C GLY A 163 -21.10 -4.75 -5.89
N LEU A 164 -21.92 -4.07 -6.71
CA LEU A 164 -23.23 -3.54 -6.29
C LEU A 164 -24.18 -4.68 -5.87
N GLY A 165 -24.83 -4.50 -4.73
CA GLY A 165 -25.84 -5.43 -4.22
C GLY A 165 -27.15 -5.40 -5.01
N ALA A 166 -27.99 -6.39 -4.79
CA ALA A 166 -29.19 -6.62 -5.61
C ALA A 166 -30.33 -5.61 -5.38
N ASN A 167 -30.35 -4.88 -4.26
CA ASN A 167 -31.51 -4.07 -3.83
C ASN A 167 -31.15 -2.62 -3.50
N PRO A 168 -30.55 -1.84 -4.42
CA PRO A 168 -30.35 -0.42 -4.20
C PRO A 168 -31.71 0.29 -4.17
N ARG A 169 -31.87 1.24 -3.25
CA ARG A 169 -33.10 2.04 -3.08
C ARG A 169 -32.76 3.51 -3.15
N VAL A 170 -33.52 4.24 -3.94
CA VAL A 170 -33.44 5.70 -4.03
C VAL A 170 -34.85 6.25 -4.04
N ASN A 171 -35.12 7.18 -3.16
CA ASN A 171 -36.39 7.90 -3.06
C ASN A 171 -36.14 9.38 -3.26
N VAL A 172 -37.03 10.04 -3.99
CA VAL A 172 -37.06 11.50 -4.15
C VAL A 172 -38.38 12.03 -3.59
N ASP A 173 -38.28 12.92 -2.60
CA ASP A 173 -39.42 13.43 -1.85
C ASP A 173 -40.38 12.30 -1.38
N GLY A 174 -39.81 11.17 -0.95
CA GLY A 174 -40.54 9.98 -0.49
C GLY A 174 -41.01 9.02 -1.59
N THR A 175 -40.86 9.36 -2.85
CA THR A 175 -41.28 8.53 -4.00
C THR A 175 -40.12 7.64 -4.46
N PRO A 176 -40.28 6.30 -4.53
CA PRO A 176 -39.21 5.39 -4.97
C PRO A 176 -38.97 5.55 -6.48
N LEU A 177 -37.70 5.54 -6.87
CA LEU A 177 -37.25 5.63 -8.25
C LEU A 177 -36.89 4.25 -8.83
N ARG A 178 -37.11 4.10 -10.15
CA ARG A 178 -36.60 2.95 -10.91
C ARG A 178 -35.17 3.20 -11.33
N LEU A 179 -34.24 2.39 -10.81
CA LEU A 179 -32.82 2.51 -11.09
C LEU A 179 -32.43 1.84 -12.42
N GLN A 180 -31.44 2.41 -13.08
CA GLN A 180 -30.86 1.96 -14.34
C GLN A 180 -29.35 1.71 -14.17
N PRO A 181 -28.77 0.68 -14.79
CA PRO A 181 -27.34 0.43 -14.76
C PRO A 181 -26.59 1.40 -15.69
N GLY A 182 -25.34 1.70 -15.34
CA GLY A 182 -24.51 2.64 -16.11
C GLY A 182 -24.83 4.09 -15.80
N GLY A 183 -24.31 5.01 -16.61
CA GLY A 183 -24.57 6.45 -16.43
C GLY A 183 -24.12 7.04 -15.11
N GLY A 184 -23.32 6.31 -14.32
CA GLY A 184 -22.86 6.77 -13.00
C GLY A 184 -21.93 7.98 -13.09
N SER A 185 -21.83 8.71 -11.99
CA SER A 185 -21.03 9.94 -11.88
C SER A 185 -19.51 9.68 -11.88
N ASN A 186 -19.06 8.42 -11.85
CA ASN A 186 -17.65 8.02 -11.91
C ASN A 186 -17.30 7.48 -13.30
N GLY A 187 -17.04 8.35 -14.28
CA GLY A 187 -16.71 7.94 -15.64
C GLY A 187 -17.75 7.01 -16.28
N GLY A 188 -19.05 7.19 -15.99
CA GLY A 188 -20.14 6.33 -16.44
C GLY A 188 -20.32 5.05 -15.63
N ARG A 189 -19.48 4.78 -14.62
CA ARG A 189 -19.56 3.61 -13.74
C ARG A 189 -20.50 3.89 -12.57
N GLY A 190 -21.47 3.00 -12.32
CA GLY A 190 -22.44 3.13 -11.25
C GLY A 190 -23.86 2.87 -11.74
N PHE A 191 -24.81 3.63 -11.22
CA PHE A 191 -26.22 3.55 -11.58
C PHE A 191 -26.88 4.93 -11.55
N PHE A 192 -28.02 5.07 -12.21
CA PHE A 192 -28.76 6.31 -12.24
C PHE A 192 -30.26 6.07 -12.23
N ALA A 193 -31.04 7.13 -12.03
CA ALA A 193 -32.47 7.12 -12.19
C ALA A 193 -32.91 8.39 -12.92
N TRP A 194 -33.95 8.26 -13.78
CA TRP A 194 -34.66 9.40 -14.36
C TRP A 194 -35.50 10.06 -13.28
N ILE A 195 -35.44 11.39 -13.23
CA ILE A 195 -36.28 12.18 -12.32
C ILE A 195 -36.85 13.41 -13.04
N ASP A 196 -37.99 13.88 -12.58
CA ASP A 196 -38.50 15.21 -12.94
C ASP A 196 -37.90 16.23 -11.94
N ALA A 197 -37.00 17.07 -12.42
CA ALA A 197 -36.35 18.12 -11.64
C ALA A 197 -37.12 19.46 -11.64
N SER A 198 -38.28 19.54 -12.23
CA SER A 198 -39.11 20.76 -12.29
C SER A 198 -39.36 21.39 -10.90
N PRO A 199 -39.51 20.63 -9.80
CA PRO A 199 -39.68 21.22 -8.48
C PRO A 199 -38.53 22.12 -8.05
N LEU A 200 -37.29 21.95 -8.55
CA LEU A 200 -36.16 22.80 -8.24
C LEU A 200 -36.33 24.29 -8.56
N THR A 201 -37.25 24.60 -9.45
CA THR A 201 -37.58 26.03 -9.76
C THR A 201 -38.26 26.76 -8.61
N GLY A 202 -38.80 26.03 -7.63
CA GLY A 202 -39.53 26.63 -6.50
C GLY A 202 -39.16 26.11 -5.12
N LYS A 203 -38.65 24.86 -5.02
CA LYS A 203 -38.28 24.23 -3.74
C LYS A 203 -37.11 23.27 -3.91
N PRO A 204 -36.30 23.08 -2.88
CA PRO A 204 -35.27 22.03 -2.88
C PRO A 204 -35.87 20.63 -3.03
N ILE A 205 -35.10 19.71 -3.64
CA ILE A 205 -35.45 18.31 -3.77
C ILE A 205 -34.64 17.54 -2.70
N ALA A 206 -35.35 16.68 -1.95
CA ALA A 206 -34.73 15.76 -0.97
C ALA A 206 -34.60 14.36 -1.58
N VAL A 207 -33.42 13.78 -1.43
CA VAL A 207 -33.09 12.44 -1.92
C VAL A 207 -32.63 11.59 -0.73
N ASP A 208 -33.35 10.48 -0.48
CA ASP A 208 -32.95 9.44 0.45
C ASP A 208 -32.47 8.23 -0.35
N PHE A 209 -31.33 7.65 0.01
CA PHE A 209 -30.79 6.49 -0.69
C PHE A 209 -30.12 5.49 0.23
N ALA A 210 -30.18 4.22 -0.16
CA ALA A 210 -29.46 3.14 0.52
C ALA A 210 -29.09 2.06 -0.49
N TYR A 211 -27.86 1.58 -0.44
CA TYR A 211 -27.38 0.50 -1.27
C TYR A 211 -26.24 -0.25 -0.58
N ASP A 212 -26.13 -1.53 -0.93
CA ASP A 212 -25.06 -2.40 -0.48
C ASP A 212 -24.05 -2.59 -1.61
N PHE A 213 -22.79 -2.72 -1.27
CA PHE A 213 -21.77 -3.10 -2.23
C PHE A 213 -20.64 -3.89 -1.57
N ARG A 214 -19.89 -4.59 -2.40
CA ARG A 214 -18.71 -5.35 -2.04
C ARG A 214 -17.45 -4.64 -2.53
N GLY A 215 -16.38 -4.82 -1.78
CA GLY A 215 -15.09 -4.28 -2.16
C GLY A 215 -13.95 -5.02 -1.47
N ASN A 216 -12.74 -4.62 -1.77
CA ASN A 216 -11.53 -5.11 -1.14
C ASN A 216 -10.63 -3.96 -0.69
N GLU A 217 -9.73 -4.25 0.24
CA GLU A 217 -8.61 -3.41 0.68
C GLU A 217 -8.97 -1.99 1.12
N SER A 218 -9.62 -1.18 0.28
CA SER A 218 -9.92 0.21 0.63
C SER A 218 -11.30 0.66 0.17
N LEU A 219 -11.82 1.67 0.87
CA LEU A 219 -13.04 2.41 0.54
C LEU A 219 -12.72 3.88 0.51
N SER A 220 -13.05 4.53 -0.61
CA SER A 220 -12.85 5.96 -0.80
C SER A 220 -14.18 6.67 -1.06
N LEU A 221 -14.27 7.92 -0.61
CA LEU A 221 -15.33 8.85 -0.99
C LEU A 221 -14.71 9.99 -1.78
N ALA A 222 -15.25 10.28 -2.98
CA ALA A 222 -14.99 11.50 -3.72
C ALA A 222 -16.09 12.53 -3.41
N PRO A 223 -15.90 13.44 -2.47
CA PRO A 223 -16.91 14.40 -2.05
C PRO A 223 -17.17 15.43 -3.15
N GLN A 224 -18.43 15.80 -3.36
CA GLN A 224 -18.82 16.74 -4.41
C GLN A 224 -19.86 17.76 -3.93
N ALA A 225 -20.46 17.56 -2.75
CA ALA A 225 -21.49 18.42 -2.21
C ALA A 225 -20.94 19.73 -1.63
N GLY A 226 -21.82 20.68 -1.40
CA GLY A 226 -21.53 21.92 -0.67
C GLY A 226 -21.02 21.66 0.75
N ASP A 227 -21.69 20.79 1.49
CA ASP A 227 -21.25 20.24 2.77
C ASP A 227 -21.46 18.72 2.74
N THR A 228 -20.36 17.94 2.84
CA THR A 228 -20.37 16.49 2.90
C THR A 228 -20.06 16.05 4.31
N ARG A 229 -20.98 15.33 4.94
CA ARG A 229 -20.73 14.60 6.18
C ARG A 229 -20.72 13.12 5.90
N TRP A 230 -19.59 12.46 6.15
CA TRP A 230 -19.43 11.03 5.97
C TRP A 230 -19.00 10.36 7.27
N THR A 231 -19.86 9.49 7.78
CA THR A 231 -19.59 8.67 8.96
C THR A 231 -19.38 7.23 8.53
N VAL A 232 -18.27 6.63 8.95
CA VAL A 232 -17.92 5.24 8.63
C VAL A 232 -17.69 4.47 9.92
N ARG A 233 -18.30 3.30 10.00
CA ARG A 233 -18.14 2.34 11.09
C ARG A 233 -17.68 1.01 10.56
N SER A 234 -16.78 0.36 11.28
CA SER A 234 -16.30 -0.97 10.93
C SER A 234 -15.80 -1.71 12.15
N SER A 235 -15.89 -3.04 12.12
CA SER A 235 -15.27 -3.92 13.11
C SER A 235 -13.77 -4.14 12.91
N TRP A 236 -13.12 -3.45 11.94
CA TRP A 236 -11.70 -3.56 11.67
C TRP A 236 -10.87 -2.75 12.66
N ALA A 237 -9.96 -3.43 13.40
CA ALA A 237 -9.20 -2.79 14.48
C ALA A 237 -8.03 -1.91 14.01
N SER A 238 -7.60 -2.03 12.76
CA SER A 238 -6.39 -1.35 12.25
C SER A 238 -6.66 -0.60 10.95
N PRO A 239 -7.53 0.44 10.94
CA PRO A 239 -7.75 1.25 9.76
C PRO A 239 -6.56 2.16 9.48
N SER A 240 -6.29 2.43 8.20
CA SER A 240 -5.43 3.52 7.77
C SER A 240 -6.29 4.59 7.10
N PHE A 241 -6.18 5.82 7.56
CA PHE A 241 -6.90 6.96 7.00
C PHE A 241 -5.95 7.75 6.09
N GLY A 242 -6.33 7.87 4.83
CA GLY A 242 -5.54 8.50 3.77
C GLY A 242 -6.35 9.39 2.85
N GLY A 243 -5.77 9.70 1.69
CA GLY A 243 -6.36 10.60 0.71
C GLY A 243 -6.08 12.07 1.02
N ALA A 244 -6.79 12.96 0.31
CA ALA A 244 -6.66 14.41 0.47
C ALA A 244 -7.32 14.94 1.76
N PHE A 245 -8.26 14.18 2.34
CA PHE A 245 -9.01 14.55 3.53
C PHE A 245 -8.91 13.47 4.59
N LEU A 246 -8.57 13.88 5.81
CA LEU A 246 -8.55 13.03 6.99
C LEU A 246 -9.82 13.23 7.83
N PRO A 247 -10.23 12.24 8.65
CA PRO A 247 -11.41 12.38 9.50
C PRO A 247 -11.21 13.49 10.54
N GLY A 248 -12.23 14.31 10.73
CA GLY A 248 -12.26 15.35 11.77
C GLY A 248 -12.38 14.77 13.18
N SER A 249 -13.05 13.62 13.32
CA SER A 249 -13.09 12.81 14.54
C SER A 249 -12.95 11.34 14.20
N ARG A 250 -12.21 10.62 15.05
CA ARG A 250 -12.04 9.16 14.93
C ARG A 250 -11.90 8.53 16.32
N ASP A 251 -12.51 7.37 16.45
CA ASP A 251 -12.32 6.47 17.59
C ASP A 251 -11.86 5.12 17.04
N VAL A 252 -10.69 4.64 17.47
CA VAL A 252 -10.10 3.38 16.98
C VAL A 252 -9.73 2.52 18.17
N GLY A 253 -10.26 1.32 18.22
CA GLY A 253 -10.02 0.36 19.30
C GLY A 253 -9.99 -1.07 18.81
N GLU A 254 -9.79 -2.01 19.74
CA GLU A 254 -9.72 -3.45 19.43
C GLU A 254 -11.00 -4.00 18.77
N ARG A 255 -12.15 -3.36 18.98
CA ARG A 255 -13.44 -3.79 18.44
C ARG A 255 -13.79 -3.16 17.10
N GLY A 256 -12.92 -2.31 16.56
CA GLY A 256 -13.13 -1.60 15.29
C GLY A 256 -12.94 -0.11 15.39
N PHE A 257 -13.50 0.62 14.43
CA PHE A 257 -13.41 2.08 14.37
C PHE A 257 -14.73 2.76 14.01
N ASP A 258 -14.83 4.03 14.43
CA ASP A 258 -15.83 5.02 14.01
C ASP A 258 -15.06 6.26 13.53
N ALA A 259 -15.34 6.75 12.32
CA ALA A 259 -14.68 7.90 11.74
C ALA A 259 -15.68 8.82 11.08
N THR A 260 -15.57 10.13 11.32
CA THR A 260 -16.45 11.13 10.73
C THR A 260 -15.63 12.19 9.98
N TYR A 261 -15.98 12.38 8.73
CA TYR A 261 -15.44 13.40 7.85
C TYR A 261 -16.46 14.51 7.67
N ARG A 262 -15.96 15.73 7.55
CA ARG A 262 -16.75 16.90 7.16
C ARG A 262 -15.96 17.71 6.15
N ILE A 263 -16.48 17.78 4.91
CA ILE A 263 -15.76 18.32 3.76
C ILE A 263 -16.68 19.28 3.02
N GLY A 264 -16.28 20.54 2.95
CA GLY A 264 -17.01 21.57 2.22
C GLY A 264 -16.45 21.79 0.82
N ASN A 265 -17.30 22.26 -0.11
CA ASN A 265 -16.93 22.50 -1.51
C ASN A 265 -15.84 23.59 -1.67
N LEU A 266 -15.70 24.51 -0.74
CA LEU A 266 -14.62 25.50 -0.76
C LEU A 266 -13.24 24.85 -0.59
N ALA A 267 -13.15 23.79 0.24
CA ALA A 267 -11.93 23.00 0.39
C ALA A 267 -11.60 22.17 -0.88
N LEU A 268 -12.64 21.82 -1.65
CA LEU A 268 -12.50 21.12 -2.92
C LEU A 268 -12.14 22.04 -4.10
N GLY A 269 -12.30 23.36 -3.93
CA GLY A 269 -12.12 24.33 -5.02
C GLY A 269 -13.10 24.14 -6.19
N ARG A 270 -14.30 23.57 -5.92
CA ARG A 270 -15.30 23.23 -6.95
C ARG A 270 -16.59 23.98 -6.78
N SER A 271 -17.18 24.38 -7.90
CA SER A 271 -18.55 24.92 -7.93
C SER A 271 -19.58 23.81 -7.76
N LEU A 272 -20.74 24.15 -7.18
CA LEU A 272 -21.88 23.23 -7.12
C LEU A 272 -22.53 22.99 -8.49
N VAL A 273 -22.28 23.87 -9.43
CA VAL A 273 -22.77 23.74 -10.80
C VAL A 273 -21.59 23.69 -11.76
N SER A 274 -21.60 22.72 -12.65
CA SER A 274 -20.68 22.61 -13.77
C SER A 274 -21.44 22.31 -15.06
N THR A 275 -20.91 22.79 -16.17
CA THR A 275 -21.47 22.56 -17.51
C THR A 275 -20.45 21.79 -18.33
N GLY A 276 -20.91 20.77 -19.08
CA GLY A 276 -20.09 19.94 -19.94
C GLY A 276 -20.81 19.55 -21.24
N ASP A 277 -20.08 19.01 -22.19
CA ASP A 277 -20.68 18.47 -23.40
C ASP A 277 -21.34 17.12 -23.08
N ALA A 278 -22.60 16.95 -23.57
CA ALA A 278 -23.30 15.70 -23.43
C ALA A 278 -22.51 14.57 -24.11
N GLY A 279 -22.12 13.57 -23.34
CA GLY A 279 -21.34 12.44 -23.83
C GLY A 279 -19.80 12.54 -23.64
N ALA A 280 -19.24 13.68 -23.27
CA ALA A 280 -17.79 13.79 -23.00
C ALA A 280 -17.34 12.99 -21.77
N SER A 281 -18.26 12.72 -20.85
CA SER A 281 -17.97 11.94 -19.62
C SER A 281 -17.84 10.43 -19.88
N ALA A 282 -18.26 9.92 -21.04
CA ALA A 282 -18.24 8.49 -21.37
C ALA A 282 -17.08 8.08 -22.32
N ALA A 283 -16.37 9.04 -22.91
CA ALA A 283 -15.48 8.76 -24.06
C ALA A 283 -13.97 8.86 -23.78
N SER A 284 -13.53 9.19 -22.58
CA SER A 284 -12.10 9.40 -22.32
C SER A 284 -11.48 8.37 -21.39
N SER A 285 -11.41 7.11 -21.84
CA SER A 285 -10.30 6.19 -21.49
C SER A 285 -10.42 4.91 -22.33
N PRO A 286 -9.36 4.45 -23.01
CA PRO A 286 -9.33 3.13 -23.64
C PRO A 286 -9.40 2.03 -22.56
N PRO A 287 -10.02 0.88 -22.84
CA PRO A 287 -10.15 -0.22 -21.89
C PRO A 287 -8.88 -1.09 -21.89
N ASP A 288 -7.74 -0.54 -21.50
CA ASP A 288 -6.53 -1.34 -21.36
C ASP A 288 -5.72 -0.87 -20.17
N LYS A 289 -5.93 -1.56 -19.08
CA LYS A 289 -5.11 -1.95 -17.94
C LYS A 289 -5.97 -2.08 -16.70
N ALA A 290 -5.80 -3.18 -15.97
CA ALA A 290 -6.41 -3.41 -14.67
C ALA A 290 -6.18 -2.18 -13.78
N ALA A 291 -7.24 -1.37 -13.65
CA ALA A 291 -7.20 -0.13 -12.89
C ALA A 291 -7.22 -0.48 -11.41
N GLY A 292 -6.04 -0.49 -10.80
CA GLY A 292 -5.93 -0.33 -9.36
C GLY A 292 -6.47 1.05 -8.94
N ALA A 293 -6.74 1.26 -7.68
CA ALA A 293 -7.30 2.49 -7.09
C ALA A 293 -6.53 3.80 -7.44
N SER A 294 -5.45 3.72 -8.23
CA SER A 294 -4.62 4.82 -8.72
C SER A 294 -5.13 5.50 -10.01
N ASP A 295 -6.19 4.98 -10.67
CA ASP A 295 -6.73 5.58 -11.90
C ASP A 295 -7.86 6.61 -11.67
N LEU A 296 -8.08 7.03 -10.44
CA LEU A 296 -8.77 8.29 -10.18
C LEU A 296 -7.81 9.39 -10.65
N ASP A 297 -8.29 10.25 -11.56
CA ASP A 297 -7.60 11.47 -11.98
C ASP A 297 -6.80 12.03 -10.77
N PRO A 298 -5.48 12.26 -10.89
CA PRO A 298 -4.66 12.78 -9.78
C PRO A 298 -5.21 14.09 -9.18
N ASN A 299 -6.15 14.75 -9.85
CA ASN A 299 -6.94 15.85 -9.33
C ASN A 299 -8.17 15.43 -8.50
N THR A 300 -8.50 14.15 -8.37
CA THR A 300 -9.65 13.72 -7.57
C THR A 300 -9.29 13.70 -6.10
N GLN A 301 -9.71 14.73 -5.38
CA GLN A 301 -9.55 14.83 -3.93
C GLN A 301 -10.51 13.86 -3.24
N THR A 302 -9.97 12.78 -2.66
CA THR A 302 -10.74 11.73 -1.98
C THR A 302 -10.43 11.68 -0.50
N ALA A 303 -11.39 11.21 0.29
CA ALA A 303 -11.17 10.68 1.62
C ALA A 303 -11.09 9.16 1.50
N GLU A 304 -10.04 8.54 2.02
CA GLU A 304 -9.78 7.10 1.89
C GLU A 304 -9.62 6.43 3.24
N ILE A 305 -10.18 5.23 3.33
CA ILE A 305 -10.03 4.33 4.48
C ILE A 305 -9.54 3.00 3.94
N SER A 306 -8.31 2.63 4.31
CA SER A 306 -7.71 1.35 3.94
C SER A 306 -7.81 0.36 5.10
N LEU A 307 -8.28 -0.85 4.80
CA LEU A 307 -8.36 -1.97 5.74
C LEU A 307 -7.07 -2.78 5.67
N ILE A 308 -5.98 -2.16 6.13
CA ILE A 308 -4.64 -2.75 6.03
C ILE A 308 -4.53 -3.92 7.01
N GLN A 309 -3.95 -5.03 6.56
CA GLN A 309 -3.43 -6.02 7.49
C GLN A 309 -2.19 -5.43 8.18
N PRO A 310 -2.15 -5.42 9.53
CA PRO A 310 -1.09 -4.70 10.26
C PRO A 310 0.31 -5.24 9.99
N VAL A 311 0.43 -6.46 9.46
CA VAL A 311 1.71 -7.15 9.30
C VAL A 311 1.73 -7.95 8.00
N ASP A 312 2.35 -7.38 6.96
CA ASP A 312 2.74 -8.15 5.77
C ASP A 312 4.06 -8.90 6.06
N PRO A 313 4.05 -10.24 6.18
CA PRO A 313 5.25 -11.03 6.48
C PRO A 313 6.33 -10.87 5.40
N TYR A 314 5.96 -10.70 4.14
CA TYR A 314 6.92 -10.52 3.04
C TYR A 314 7.69 -9.20 3.14
N SER A 315 7.02 -8.12 3.52
CA SER A 315 7.67 -6.82 3.75
C SER A 315 8.66 -6.89 4.91
N GLN A 316 8.32 -7.61 5.98
CA GLN A 316 9.22 -7.80 7.12
C GLN A 316 10.42 -8.67 6.76
N VAL A 317 10.23 -9.78 6.04
CA VAL A 317 11.32 -10.64 5.56
C VAL A 317 12.21 -9.90 4.57
N ASN A 318 11.64 -9.11 3.65
CA ASN A 318 12.40 -8.27 2.72
C ASN A 318 13.30 -7.26 3.47
N ARG A 319 12.76 -6.63 4.51
CA ARG A 319 13.55 -5.73 5.36
C ARG A 319 14.65 -6.50 6.10
N ALA A 320 14.34 -7.66 6.67
CA ALA A 320 15.34 -8.50 7.35
C ALA A 320 16.49 -8.89 6.40
N THR A 321 16.19 -9.29 5.17
CA THR A 321 17.19 -9.70 4.17
C THR A 321 18.16 -8.57 3.80
N LYS A 322 17.69 -7.32 3.77
CA LYS A 322 18.53 -6.14 3.52
C LYS A 322 19.63 -5.95 4.58
N TYR A 323 19.41 -6.44 5.80
CA TYR A 323 20.42 -6.41 6.87
C TYR A 323 21.33 -7.66 6.89
N GLY A 324 21.12 -8.61 5.97
CA GLY A 324 21.85 -9.88 5.94
C GLY A 324 23.36 -9.72 5.83
N PHE A 325 23.85 -8.69 5.11
CA PHE A 325 25.27 -8.39 5.01
C PHE A 325 25.93 -8.05 6.36
N LEU A 326 25.18 -7.43 7.29
CA LEU A 326 25.66 -7.12 8.64
C LEU A 326 25.93 -8.39 9.44
N PHE A 327 25.05 -9.39 9.33
CA PHE A 327 25.22 -10.69 10.00
C PHE A 327 26.47 -11.40 9.53
N ILE A 328 26.66 -11.47 8.22
CA ILE A 328 27.86 -12.08 7.61
C ILE A 328 29.09 -11.30 8.07
N GLY A 329 29.08 -9.98 7.97
CA GLY A 329 30.19 -9.11 8.31
C GLY A 329 30.62 -9.24 9.78
N PHE A 330 29.67 -9.13 10.73
CA PHE A 330 29.98 -9.22 12.16
C PHE A 330 30.43 -10.61 12.59
N THR A 331 29.81 -11.66 12.04
CA THR A 331 30.20 -13.04 12.32
C THR A 331 31.62 -13.33 11.81
N PHE A 332 31.91 -12.92 10.57
CA PHE A 332 33.22 -13.10 9.97
C PHE A 332 34.29 -12.29 10.70
N LEU A 333 33.92 -11.09 11.14
CA LEU A 333 34.81 -10.27 11.95
C LEU A 333 35.14 -10.93 13.29
N ALA A 334 34.13 -11.50 13.98
CA ALA A 334 34.39 -12.24 15.23
C ALA A 334 35.28 -13.45 15.00
N LEU A 335 35.06 -14.22 13.94
CA LEU A 335 35.92 -15.34 13.55
C LEU A 335 37.33 -14.89 13.22
N LEU A 336 37.49 -13.80 12.48
CA LEU A 336 38.80 -13.22 12.16
C LEU A 336 39.55 -12.79 13.42
N MET A 337 38.86 -12.23 14.42
CA MET A 337 39.49 -11.89 15.70
C MET A 337 39.99 -13.12 16.41
N PHE A 338 39.26 -14.23 16.42
CA PHE A 338 39.77 -15.49 17.01
C PHE A 338 40.91 -16.09 16.18
N ASP A 339 40.89 -15.97 14.85
CA ASP A 339 41.98 -16.45 13.99
C ASP A 339 43.28 -15.63 14.14
N VAL A 340 43.18 -14.29 14.26
CA VAL A 340 44.35 -13.40 14.33
C VAL A 340 44.85 -13.24 15.74
N ILE A 341 43.97 -13.00 16.73
CA ILE A 341 44.36 -12.76 18.14
C ILE A 341 44.44 -14.07 18.91
N GLY A 342 43.51 -14.99 18.68
CA GLY A 342 43.44 -16.28 19.39
C GLY A 342 44.35 -17.36 18.84
N GLY A 343 45.06 -17.13 17.73
CA GLY A 343 45.98 -18.08 17.11
C GLY A 343 45.30 -19.35 16.56
N ILE A 344 44.00 -19.33 16.37
CA ILE A 344 43.24 -20.46 15.87
C ILE A 344 43.14 -20.33 14.34
N ARG A 345 43.50 -21.39 13.62
CA ARG A 345 43.45 -21.38 12.16
C ARG A 345 42.03 -21.68 11.67
N VAL A 346 41.35 -20.68 11.13
CA VAL A 346 40.06 -20.83 10.50
C VAL A 346 40.25 -20.92 8.98
N SER A 347 39.68 -21.96 8.36
CA SER A 347 39.78 -22.18 6.92
C SER A 347 38.72 -21.41 6.14
N ALA A 348 38.95 -21.20 4.82
CA ALA A 348 37.94 -20.56 3.92
C ALA A 348 36.64 -21.35 3.90
N VAL A 349 36.70 -22.69 3.99
CA VAL A 349 35.53 -23.56 3.98
C VAL A 349 34.69 -23.35 5.23
N GLU A 350 35.31 -23.14 6.38
CA GLU A 350 34.60 -22.87 7.64
C GLU A 350 33.90 -21.52 7.61
N TYR A 351 34.53 -20.46 7.07
CA TYR A 351 33.85 -19.18 6.78
C TYR A 351 32.68 -19.35 5.85
N LEU A 352 32.85 -20.15 4.76
CA LEU A 352 31.79 -20.37 3.78
C LEU A 352 30.60 -21.11 4.40
N LEU A 353 30.82 -22.16 5.17
CA LEU A 353 29.75 -22.95 5.79
C LEU A 353 28.97 -22.14 6.82
N MET A 354 29.68 -21.38 7.67
CA MET A 354 29.03 -20.53 8.65
C MET A 354 28.24 -19.41 7.98
N GLY A 355 28.79 -18.80 6.94
CA GLY A 355 28.09 -17.78 6.17
C GLY A 355 26.89 -18.33 5.40
N ALA A 356 27.00 -19.54 4.83
CA ALA A 356 25.87 -20.20 4.19
C ALA A 356 24.72 -20.48 5.17
N ALA A 357 25.04 -20.88 6.41
CA ALA A 357 24.03 -21.03 7.46
C ALA A 357 23.34 -19.69 7.79
N LEU A 358 24.09 -18.56 7.82
CA LEU A 358 23.51 -17.23 8.02
C LEU A 358 22.57 -16.82 6.88
N VAL A 359 22.90 -17.17 5.63
CA VAL A 359 22.00 -16.94 4.48
C VAL A 359 20.76 -17.83 4.58
N LEU A 360 20.93 -19.11 5.01
CA LEU A 360 19.83 -20.04 5.20
C LEU A 360 18.80 -19.56 6.22
N PHE A 361 19.21 -18.74 7.21
CA PHE A 361 18.29 -18.08 8.14
C PHE A 361 17.15 -17.37 7.42
N PHE A 362 17.44 -16.58 6.38
CA PHE A 362 16.43 -15.82 5.65
C PHE A 362 15.49 -16.72 4.84
N VAL A 363 15.99 -17.84 4.33
CA VAL A 363 15.15 -18.85 3.63
C VAL A 363 14.20 -19.52 4.63
N LEU A 364 14.72 -19.92 5.81
CA LEU A 364 13.89 -20.52 6.87
C LEU A 364 12.89 -19.51 7.41
N LEU A 365 13.31 -18.26 7.60
CA LEU A 365 12.42 -17.19 8.05
C LEU A 365 11.25 -16.99 7.08
N LEU A 366 11.52 -16.94 5.76
CA LEU A 366 10.48 -16.83 4.74
C LEU A 366 9.53 -18.03 4.80
N ALA A 367 10.07 -19.25 4.74
CA ALA A 367 9.27 -20.47 4.70
C ALA A 367 8.39 -20.65 5.95
N PHE A 368 8.93 -20.35 7.13
CA PHE A 368 8.14 -20.44 8.36
C PHE A 368 7.16 -19.28 8.50
N ALA A 369 7.52 -18.06 8.05
CA ALA A 369 6.64 -16.90 8.15
C ALA A 369 5.33 -17.07 7.35
N GLU A 370 5.38 -17.81 6.24
CA GLU A 370 4.20 -18.15 5.43
C GLU A 370 3.22 -19.09 6.18
N VAL A 371 3.70 -19.86 7.16
CA VAL A 371 2.89 -20.89 7.84
C VAL A 371 2.45 -20.48 9.23
N ILE A 372 3.39 -19.94 10.03
CA ILE A 372 3.18 -19.63 11.45
C ILE A 372 3.23 -18.14 11.78
N GLY A 373 3.35 -17.27 10.75
CA GLY A 373 3.50 -15.84 10.91
C GLY A 373 4.94 -15.42 11.26
N PHE A 374 5.22 -14.11 11.16
CA PHE A 374 6.60 -13.61 11.21
C PHE A 374 7.28 -13.81 12.57
N THR A 375 6.64 -13.42 13.68
CA THR A 375 7.30 -13.44 15.02
C THR A 375 7.72 -14.85 15.46
N PRO A 376 6.84 -15.88 15.44
CA PRO A 376 7.27 -17.23 15.81
C PRO A 376 8.28 -17.82 14.80
N ALA A 377 8.13 -17.53 13.51
CA ALA A 377 9.07 -17.93 12.48
C ALA A 377 10.48 -17.36 12.75
N TYR A 378 10.55 -16.09 13.11
CA TYR A 378 11.79 -15.41 13.44
C TYR A 378 12.51 -16.07 14.63
N ILE A 379 11.77 -16.36 15.71
CA ILE A 379 12.33 -17.02 16.91
C ILE A 379 12.88 -18.41 16.55
N VAL A 380 12.11 -19.23 15.83
CA VAL A 380 12.50 -20.58 15.44
C VAL A 380 13.74 -20.56 14.53
N ALA A 381 13.70 -19.73 13.47
CA ALA A 381 14.82 -19.64 12.53
C ALA A 381 16.10 -19.11 13.20
N SER A 382 16.00 -18.07 14.03
CA SER A 382 17.15 -17.50 14.73
C SER A 382 17.76 -18.50 15.74
N ALA A 383 16.92 -19.20 16.50
CA ALA A 383 17.39 -20.23 17.44
C ALA A 383 18.07 -21.39 16.70
N ALA A 384 17.50 -21.88 15.60
CA ALA A 384 18.08 -22.95 14.81
C ALA A 384 19.45 -22.57 14.23
N ILE A 385 19.57 -21.41 13.61
CA ILE A 385 20.83 -20.98 12.97
C ILE A 385 21.87 -20.54 13.98
N ALA A 386 21.50 -19.83 15.06
CA ALA A 386 22.42 -19.51 16.13
C ALA A 386 22.95 -20.78 16.82
N GLY A 387 22.06 -21.75 17.08
CA GLY A 387 22.43 -23.05 17.64
C GLY A 387 23.38 -23.84 16.72
N LEU A 388 23.06 -23.93 15.43
CA LEU A 388 23.90 -24.61 14.41
C LEU A 388 25.29 -23.96 14.35
N ASN A 389 25.38 -22.66 14.19
CA ASN A 389 26.66 -21.95 14.12
C ASN A 389 27.46 -22.03 15.43
N THR A 390 26.78 -22.02 16.58
CA THR A 390 27.46 -22.20 17.89
C THR A 390 28.04 -23.60 18.01
N ALA A 391 27.27 -24.63 17.67
CA ALA A 391 27.75 -26.02 17.72
C ALA A 391 28.90 -26.24 16.73
N TYR A 392 28.81 -25.72 15.51
CA TYR A 392 29.88 -25.79 14.52
C TYR A 392 31.14 -25.03 14.98
N SER A 393 30.98 -23.83 15.56
CA SER A 393 32.08 -23.04 16.13
C SER A 393 32.76 -23.78 17.27
N ALA A 394 32.05 -24.57 18.07
CA ALA A 394 32.65 -25.35 19.15
C ALA A 394 33.64 -26.39 18.61
N ALA A 395 33.34 -27.02 17.48
CA ALA A 395 34.24 -27.94 16.79
C ALA A 395 35.43 -27.21 16.16
N VAL A 396 35.19 -26.13 15.41
CA VAL A 396 36.24 -25.33 14.72
C VAL A 396 37.21 -24.68 15.69
N LEU A 397 36.69 -24.05 16.75
CA LEU A 397 37.50 -23.32 17.74
C LEU A 397 38.00 -24.23 18.87
N ALA A 398 37.68 -25.53 18.86
CA ALA A 398 38.00 -26.53 19.89
C ALA A 398 37.69 -26.03 21.31
N SER A 399 36.67 -25.22 21.49
CA SER A 399 36.34 -24.59 22.77
C SER A 399 34.91 -24.13 22.88
N TRP A 400 34.13 -24.68 23.81
CA TRP A 400 32.76 -24.25 24.09
C TRP A 400 32.66 -22.81 24.62
N ARG A 401 33.69 -22.29 25.29
CA ARG A 401 33.70 -20.89 25.77
C ARG A 401 33.75 -19.90 24.61
N ARG A 402 34.59 -20.19 23.59
CA ARG A 402 34.73 -19.35 22.40
C ARG A 402 33.47 -19.47 21.50
N ALA A 403 32.95 -20.68 21.34
CA ALA A 403 31.70 -20.93 20.66
C ALA A 403 30.51 -20.21 21.31
N GLY A 404 30.47 -20.21 22.65
CA GLY A 404 29.47 -19.46 23.43
C GLY A 404 29.52 -17.95 23.18
N PHE A 405 30.72 -17.38 22.97
CA PHE A 405 30.83 -15.97 22.54
C PHE A 405 30.22 -15.72 21.16
N ILE A 406 30.50 -16.59 20.18
CA ILE A 406 29.87 -16.48 18.83
C ILE A 406 28.38 -16.66 18.92
N GLY A 407 27.87 -17.63 19.68
CA GLY A 407 26.46 -17.84 19.93
C GLY A 407 25.79 -16.63 20.57
N GLY A 408 26.43 -16.04 21.59
CA GLY A 408 25.96 -14.81 22.23
C GLY A 408 25.97 -13.61 21.30
N LEU A 409 26.99 -13.47 20.44
CA LEU A 409 27.04 -12.43 19.41
C LEU A 409 25.88 -12.59 18.41
N LEU A 410 25.66 -13.81 17.91
CA LEU A 410 24.55 -14.09 16.98
C LEU A 410 23.19 -13.83 17.63
N ALA A 411 22.98 -14.30 18.86
CA ALA A 411 21.75 -14.05 19.59
C ALA A 411 21.50 -12.55 19.79
N GLY A 412 22.57 -11.79 20.13
CA GLY A 412 22.51 -10.34 20.24
C GLY A 412 22.17 -9.65 18.90
N LEU A 413 22.82 -10.08 17.80
CA LEU A 413 22.52 -9.57 16.46
C LEU A 413 21.07 -9.86 16.05
N TYR A 414 20.56 -11.08 16.29
CA TYR A 414 19.17 -11.42 16.02
C TYR A 414 18.21 -10.61 16.88
N ALA A 415 18.51 -10.38 18.17
CA ALA A 415 17.68 -9.53 19.02
C ALA A 415 17.63 -8.07 18.51
N ILE A 416 18.79 -7.51 18.14
CA ILE A 416 18.88 -6.16 17.57
C ILE A 416 18.14 -6.08 16.24
N LEU A 417 18.27 -7.08 15.36
CA LEU A 417 17.53 -7.11 14.10
C LEU A 417 16.03 -7.12 14.35
N TYR A 418 15.54 -7.92 15.30
CA TYR A 418 14.12 -7.95 15.64
C TYR A 418 13.61 -6.58 16.08
N ILE A 419 14.38 -5.89 16.93
CA ILE A 419 14.07 -4.52 17.36
C ILE A 419 14.06 -3.55 16.17
N LEU A 420 15.06 -3.64 15.27
CA LEU A 420 15.12 -2.83 14.05
C LEU A 420 13.91 -3.03 13.14
N LEU A 421 13.41 -4.27 13.03
CA LEU A 421 12.24 -4.59 12.23
C LEU A 421 10.94 -4.09 12.86
N SER A 422 10.89 -4.01 14.20
CA SER A 422 9.75 -3.50 14.95
C SER A 422 9.68 -1.96 14.94
N LEU A 423 10.82 -1.28 14.83
CA LEU A 423 10.96 0.18 14.89
C LEU A 423 11.19 0.78 13.49
N GLU A 424 10.16 0.78 12.63
CA GLU A 424 10.30 1.24 11.23
C GLU A 424 10.90 2.64 11.07
N ALA A 425 10.44 3.60 11.87
CA ALA A 425 10.85 5.00 11.76
C ALA A 425 12.32 5.24 12.18
N TYR A 426 12.88 4.41 13.06
CA TYR A 426 14.23 4.60 13.62
C TYR A 426 15.27 3.62 13.10
N SER A 427 14.91 2.78 12.11
CA SER A 427 15.78 1.71 11.60
C SER A 427 17.12 2.24 11.04
N LEU A 428 17.13 3.37 10.36
CA LEU A 428 18.35 4.00 9.85
C LEU A 428 19.25 4.50 10.98
N LEU A 429 18.69 5.17 11.98
CA LEU A 429 19.44 5.70 13.12
C LEU A 429 20.11 4.54 13.91
N ILE A 430 19.34 3.52 14.26
CA ILE A 430 19.85 2.38 15.04
C ILE A 430 20.87 1.59 14.21
N GLY A 431 20.62 1.38 12.92
CA GLY A 431 21.55 0.70 12.01
C GLY A 431 22.90 1.43 11.88
N SER A 432 22.87 2.76 11.76
CA SER A 432 24.09 3.57 11.68
C SER A 432 24.88 3.58 12.99
N LEU A 433 24.19 3.67 14.15
CA LEU A 433 24.84 3.57 15.47
C LEU A 433 25.47 2.20 15.71
N LEU A 434 24.80 1.12 15.26
CA LEU A 434 25.34 -0.24 15.34
C LEU A 434 26.63 -0.37 14.52
N LEU A 435 26.61 0.13 13.27
CA LEU A 435 27.80 0.13 12.41
C LEU A 435 28.94 0.94 13.01
N PHE A 436 28.64 2.12 13.55
CA PHE A 436 29.64 2.95 14.22
C PHE A 436 30.25 2.25 15.44
N ALA A 437 29.41 1.68 16.31
CA ALA A 437 29.85 0.96 17.49
C ALA A 437 30.72 -0.27 17.13
N ALA A 438 30.30 -1.00 16.08
CA ALA A 438 31.05 -2.14 15.57
C ALA A 438 32.42 -1.70 15.02
N LEU A 439 32.45 -0.66 14.18
CA LEU A 439 33.72 -0.13 13.64
C LEU A 439 34.65 0.34 14.76
N ALA A 440 34.14 1.08 15.74
CA ALA A 440 34.89 1.53 16.89
C ALA A 440 35.45 0.35 17.70
N GLY A 441 34.62 -0.69 17.91
CA GLY A 441 35.03 -1.92 18.58
C GLY A 441 36.18 -2.65 17.88
N VAL A 442 36.05 -2.76 16.52
CA VAL A 442 37.13 -3.34 15.68
C VAL A 442 38.41 -2.53 15.75
N MET A 443 38.33 -1.24 15.56
CA MET A 443 39.50 -0.36 15.62
C MET A 443 40.21 -0.47 17.00
N TYR A 444 39.41 -0.51 18.06
CA TYR A 444 39.96 -0.68 19.40
C TYR A 444 40.61 -2.06 19.59
N ALA A 445 39.97 -3.15 19.16
CA ALA A 445 40.48 -4.51 19.29
C ALA A 445 41.73 -4.74 18.43
N THR A 446 41.81 -4.11 17.24
CA THR A 446 42.90 -4.31 16.29
C THR A 446 44.05 -3.31 16.43
N ARG A 447 43.96 -2.34 17.33
CA ARG A 447 44.96 -1.24 17.49
C ARG A 447 46.40 -1.69 17.75
N ARG A 448 46.59 -2.92 18.24
CA ARG A 448 47.89 -3.51 18.54
C ARG A 448 48.34 -4.54 17.52
N ILE A 449 47.61 -4.76 16.46
CA ILE A 449 47.91 -5.74 15.42
C ILE A 449 48.75 -5.04 14.34
N ASP A 450 49.95 -5.58 14.10
CA ASP A 450 50.74 -5.18 12.94
C ASP A 450 50.27 -5.91 11.69
N TRP A 451 49.50 -5.22 10.87
CA TRP A 451 48.94 -5.76 9.63
C TRP A 451 50.01 -5.90 8.53
N GLY A 452 51.16 -5.22 8.66
CA GLY A 452 52.23 -5.14 7.67
C GLY A 452 53.43 -6.05 7.96
N ALA A 453 53.45 -6.75 9.12
CA ALA A 453 54.59 -7.58 9.51
C ALA A 453 54.88 -8.67 8.46
N ARG A 454 55.87 -8.46 7.61
CA ARG A 454 56.56 -9.52 6.88
C ARG A 454 57.39 -10.27 7.89
N ARG A 455 57.14 -11.56 8.11
CA ARG A 455 58.13 -12.41 8.75
C ARG A 455 59.38 -12.42 7.85
N GLU A 456 60.45 -11.78 8.31
CA GLU A 456 61.77 -12.04 7.78
C GLU A 456 62.01 -13.53 7.90
N THR A 457 62.13 -14.23 6.78
CA THR A 457 62.74 -15.55 6.72
C THR A 457 64.13 -15.42 7.28
N ALA A 458 64.36 -15.92 8.48
CA ALA A 458 65.70 -16.11 9.02
C ALA A 458 66.39 -17.14 8.09
N GLU A 459 67.16 -16.61 7.16
CA GLU A 459 68.24 -17.36 6.52
C GLU A 459 69.34 -17.51 7.56
N ALA A 460 69.57 -18.71 8.00
CA ALA A 460 70.82 -19.17 8.57
C ALA A 460 71.01 -20.66 8.24
#